data_2c0c8535a740a241ccbfd146049d0709
#
_entry.id   2c0c8535a740a241ccbfd146049d0709
#
_cell.length_a   1.000
_cell.length_b   1.000
_cell.length_c   1.000
_cell.angle_alpha   90.00
_cell.angle_beta   90.00
_cell.angle_gamma   90.00
#
_symmetry.space_group_name_H-M   'P 1'
#
loop_
_entity.id
_entity.type
_entity.pdbx_description
1 polymer ?
#
loop_
_entity_poly.entity_id
_entity_poly.type
_entity_poly.pdbx_seq_one_letter_code
_entity_poly.pdbx_strand_id
1 'polypeptide(L)'
;MNFFNKIIIKSLPYTPKALVKIFSKRYVAGTTNDEALETVKILNTDNLYATIDILGEHTHNIEQCTDISNNYLELLSLIKKENLKCNLSIKPSHIGLDINYKTALSNFSTITEKAKKLNNFIRIDMESTKSTDESICLYNELSEKYNNIGIVF
;
A
#
# COMPACT_ATOMS: atom_id res chain seq x y z
N MET A 1 20.97 12.71 -17.49
CA MET A 1 20.69 13.13 -16.11
C MET A 1 21.50 14.37 -15.79
N ASN A 2 20.84 15.51 -15.52
CA ASN A 2 21.49 16.80 -15.33
C ASN A 2 22.42 16.79 -14.10
N PHE A 3 23.51 17.58 -14.17
CA PHE A 3 24.51 17.73 -13.09
C PHE A 3 23.86 18.07 -11.72
N PHE A 4 22.86 18.92 -11.70
CA PHE A 4 22.07 19.24 -10.51
C PHE A 4 21.36 18.04 -9.88
N ASN A 5 20.79 17.15 -10.69
CA ASN A 5 20.12 15.94 -10.18
C ASN A 5 21.13 14.98 -9.50
N LYS A 6 22.36 14.90 -10.00
CA LYS A 6 23.42 14.09 -9.37
C LYS A 6 23.84 14.65 -7.99
N ILE A 7 23.88 15.96 -7.85
CA ILE A 7 24.20 16.61 -6.57
C ILE A 7 23.07 16.36 -5.56
N ILE A 8 21.81 16.53 -5.97
CA ILE A 8 20.64 16.30 -5.11
C ILE A 8 20.64 14.84 -4.64
N ILE A 9 20.79 13.86 -5.54
CA ILE A 9 20.81 12.43 -5.18
C ILE A 9 21.94 12.11 -4.20
N LYS A 10 23.14 12.70 -4.38
CA LYS A 10 24.27 12.50 -3.47
C LYS A 10 24.08 13.17 -2.11
N SER A 11 23.31 14.25 -2.02
CA SER A 11 23.06 14.97 -0.77
C SER A 11 21.88 14.38 0.06
N LEU A 12 20.97 13.64 -0.60
CA LEU A 12 19.80 13.05 0.06
C LEU A 12 20.12 12.23 1.33
N PRO A 13 21.14 11.33 1.35
CA PRO A 13 21.49 10.55 2.54
C PRO A 13 21.94 11.41 3.73
N TYR A 14 22.41 12.63 3.49
CA TYR A 14 22.88 13.56 4.51
C TYR A 14 21.83 14.60 4.90
N THR A 15 20.66 14.57 4.26
CA THR A 15 19.59 15.54 4.54
C THR A 15 18.90 15.20 5.86
N PRO A 16 18.78 16.16 6.80
CA PRO A 16 18.09 15.93 8.07
C PRO A 16 16.64 15.46 7.84
N LYS A 17 16.22 14.41 8.56
CA LYS A 17 14.86 13.83 8.43
C LYS A 17 13.76 14.89 8.59
N ALA A 18 13.96 15.91 9.43
CA ALA A 18 13.02 17.01 9.59
C ALA A 18 12.80 17.80 8.29
N LEU A 19 13.88 18.04 7.52
CA LEU A 19 13.80 18.74 6.24
C LEU A 19 13.08 17.87 5.20
N VAL A 20 13.41 16.58 5.13
CA VAL A 20 12.73 15.62 4.27
C VAL A 20 11.23 15.59 4.59
N LYS A 21 10.85 15.57 5.86
CA LYS A 21 9.46 15.60 6.33
C LYS A 21 8.70 16.83 5.84
N ILE A 22 9.34 18.01 5.81
CA ILE A 22 8.71 19.25 5.32
C ILE A 22 8.40 19.15 3.82
N PHE A 23 9.35 18.67 3.01
CA PHE A 23 9.17 18.55 1.57
C PHE A 23 8.25 17.37 1.17
N SER A 24 8.25 16.28 1.94
CA SER A 24 7.41 15.11 1.67
C SER A 24 5.94 15.31 2.06
N LYS A 25 5.61 16.26 2.94
CA LYS A 25 4.22 16.54 3.35
C LYS A 25 3.24 16.76 2.19
N ARG A 26 3.74 17.18 1.04
CA ARG A 26 2.92 17.35 -0.17
C ARG A 26 2.60 16.02 -0.87
N TYR A 27 3.40 14.98 -0.63
CA TYR A 27 3.34 13.70 -1.36
C TYR A 27 3.05 12.51 -0.45
N VAL A 28 3.20 12.68 0.87
CA VAL A 28 2.99 11.64 1.87
C VAL A 28 1.92 12.12 2.83
N ALA A 29 0.81 11.41 2.89
CA ALA A 29 -0.35 11.76 3.72
C ALA A 29 -0.02 11.75 5.22
N GLY A 30 0.91 10.89 5.65
CA GLY A 30 1.37 10.80 7.03
C GLY A 30 2.39 9.70 7.22
N THR A 31 2.88 9.57 8.44
CA THR A 31 3.82 8.50 8.87
C THR A 31 3.13 7.46 9.75
N THR A 32 1.87 7.68 10.09
CA THR A 32 1.03 6.79 10.90
C THR A 32 -0.35 6.62 10.24
N ASN A 33 -1.08 5.57 10.61
CA ASN A 33 -2.44 5.36 10.14
C ASN A 33 -3.34 6.56 10.47
N ASP A 34 -3.23 7.12 11.67
CA ASP A 34 -4.04 8.28 12.10
C ASP A 34 -3.81 9.51 11.22
N GLU A 35 -2.54 9.85 10.93
CA GLU A 35 -2.20 10.97 10.03
C GLU A 35 -2.77 10.75 8.62
N ALA A 36 -2.68 9.52 8.09
CA ALA A 36 -3.23 9.18 6.78
C ALA A 36 -4.77 9.29 6.76
N LEU A 37 -5.44 8.79 7.79
CA LEU A 37 -6.90 8.86 7.91
C LEU A 37 -7.41 10.28 8.06
N GLU A 38 -6.70 11.16 8.79
CA GLU A 38 -7.04 12.59 8.84
C GLU A 38 -6.94 13.25 7.46
N THR A 39 -5.93 12.91 6.67
CA THR A 39 -5.83 13.37 5.28
C THR A 39 -7.02 12.90 4.45
N VAL A 40 -7.43 11.64 4.59
CA VAL A 40 -8.61 11.09 3.90
C VAL A 40 -9.89 11.79 4.34
N LYS A 41 -10.06 12.10 5.63
CA LYS A 41 -11.22 12.87 6.13
C LYS A 41 -11.34 14.21 5.41
N ILE A 42 -10.22 14.96 5.32
CA ILE A 42 -10.20 16.24 4.61
C ILE A 42 -10.62 16.06 3.14
N LEU A 43 -10.04 15.08 2.42
CA LEU A 43 -10.42 14.79 1.04
C LEU A 43 -11.91 14.42 0.91
N ASN A 44 -12.44 13.65 1.86
CA ASN A 44 -13.84 13.26 1.85
C ASN A 44 -14.80 14.44 2.10
N THR A 45 -14.37 15.52 2.80
CA THR A 45 -15.19 16.75 2.92
C THR A 45 -15.40 17.43 1.56
N ASP A 46 -14.41 17.33 0.67
CA ASP A 46 -14.48 17.81 -0.71
C ASP A 46 -15.14 16.78 -1.67
N ASN A 47 -15.74 15.72 -1.10
CA ASN A 47 -16.36 14.61 -1.83
C ASN A 47 -15.39 13.84 -2.74
N LEU A 48 -14.10 13.87 -2.43
CA LEU A 48 -13.06 13.09 -3.11
C LEU A 48 -12.91 11.72 -2.45
N TYR A 49 -12.69 10.70 -3.28
CA TYR A 49 -12.33 9.35 -2.83
C TYR A 49 -10.82 9.21 -2.80
N ALA A 50 -10.31 8.44 -1.84
CA ALA A 50 -8.88 8.20 -1.71
C ALA A 50 -8.53 6.72 -1.89
N THR A 51 -7.27 6.48 -2.26
CA THR A 51 -6.62 5.17 -2.15
C THR A 51 -5.43 5.32 -1.23
N ILE A 52 -5.31 4.46 -0.22
CA ILE A 52 -4.19 4.44 0.71
C ILE A 52 -3.24 3.32 0.32
N ASP A 53 -1.95 3.65 0.23
CA ASP A 53 -0.84 2.72 0.11
C ASP A 53 0.07 2.88 1.35
N ILE A 54 0.43 1.78 2.00
CA ILE A 54 1.46 1.78 3.04
C ILE A 54 2.82 1.74 2.34
N LEU A 55 3.56 2.84 2.47
CA LEU A 55 4.83 3.01 1.78
C LEU A 55 5.84 1.93 2.20
N GLY A 56 6.31 1.18 1.23
CA GLY A 56 7.29 0.10 1.37
C GLY A 56 7.22 -0.88 0.22
N GLU A 57 8.29 -1.64 0.05
CA GLU A 57 8.44 -2.69 -0.96
C GLU A 57 9.57 -3.63 -0.56
N HIS A 58 9.69 -4.80 -1.22
CA HIS A 58 10.81 -5.73 -1.07
C HIS A 58 11.04 -6.20 0.38
N THR A 59 10.04 -6.82 1.00
CA THR A 59 10.22 -7.49 2.30
C THR A 59 11.14 -8.70 2.17
N HIS A 60 11.95 -8.90 3.21
CA HIS A 60 13.02 -9.91 3.18
C HIS A 60 12.74 -11.15 4.04
N ASN A 61 11.71 -11.13 4.88
CA ASN A 61 11.34 -12.25 5.73
C ASN A 61 9.83 -12.28 6.02
N ILE A 62 9.35 -13.46 6.46
CA ILE A 62 7.93 -13.72 6.70
C ILE A 62 7.37 -12.87 7.85
N GLU A 63 8.17 -12.59 8.87
CA GLU A 63 7.76 -11.78 10.02
C GLU A 63 7.39 -10.37 9.59
N GLN A 64 8.24 -9.71 8.78
CA GLN A 64 7.93 -8.40 8.20
C GLN A 64 6.64 -8.42 7.37
N CYS A 65 6.45 -9.45 6.53
CA CYS A 65 5.22 -9.59 5.74
C CYS A 65 3.99 -9.70 6.62
N THR A 66 4.11 -10.44 7.74
CA THR A 66 3.02 -10.62 8.69
C THR A 66 2.67 -9.31 9.39
N ASP A 67 3.66 -8.56 9.84
CA ASP A 67 3.47 -7.26 10.49
C ASP A 67 2.81 -6.25 9.55
N ILE A 68 3.26 -6.19 8.30
CA ILE A 68 2.68 -5.33 7.28
C ILE A 68 1.23 -5.74 6.97
N SER A 69 0.97 -7.04 6.85
CA SER A 69 -0.37 -7.55 6.63
C SER A 69 -1.31 -7.22 7.79
N ASN A 70 -0.83 -7.33 9.03
CA ASN A 70 -1.58 -6.92 10.22
C ASN A 70 -1.89 -5.41 10.22
N ASN A 71 -0.95 -4.58 9.77
CA ASN A 71 -1.17 -3.14 9.63
C ASN A 71 -2.28 -2.84 8.60
N TYR A 72 -2.31 -3.52 7.45
CA TYR A 72 -3.42 -3.41 6.49
C TYR A 72 -4.76 -3.85 7.08
N LEU A 73 -4.78 -4.93 7.88
CA LEU A 73 -6.00 -5.39 8.56
C LEU A 73 -6.52 -4.39 9.59
N GLU A 74 -5.61 -3.75 10.34
CA GLU A 74 -5.95 -2.67 11.27
C GLU A 74 -6.50 -1.47 10.51
N LEU A 75 -5.80 -1.02 9.46
CA LEU A 75 -6.19 0.12 8.64
C LEU A 75 -7.60 -0.05 8.04
N LEU A 76 -7.95 -1.25 7.54
CA LEU A 76 -9.30 -1.58 7.08
C LEU A 76 -10.36 -1.40 8.18
N SER A 77 -10.02 -1.80 9.41
CA SER A 77 -10.92 -1.67 10.55
C SER A 77 -11.14 -0.20 10.94
N LEU A 78 -10.08 0.61 10.89
CA LEU A 78 -10.13 2.05 11.13
C LEU A 78 -10.92 2.79 10.05
N ILE A 79 -10.68 2.49 8.77
CA ILE A 79 -11.44 3.03 7.62
C ILE A 79 -12.96 2.79 7.83
N LYS A 80 -13.32 1.57 8.22
CA LYS A 80 -14.72 1.23 8.49
C LYS A 80 -15.29 1.96 9.68
N LYS A 81 -14.54 2.02 10.79
CA LYS A 81 -14.93 2.71 12.03
C LYS A 81 -15.21 4.19 11.80
N GLU A 82 -14.35 4.84 11.02
CA GLU A 82 -14.43 6.27 10.69
C GLU A 82 -15.39 6.56 9.51
N ASN A 83 -15.96 5.52 8.89
CA ASN A 83 -16.82 5.59 7.71
C ASN A 83 -16.21 6.37 6.54
N LEU A 84 -14.94 6.13 6.26
CA LEU A 84 -14.18 6.87 5.24
C LEU A 84 -14.39 6.30 3.84
N LYS A 85 -14.42 7.19 2.85
CA LYS A 85 -14.50 6.86 1.43
C LYS A 85 -13.09 6.66 0.88
N CYS A 86 -12.50 5.50 1.17
CA CYS A 86 -11.20 5.10 0.62
C CYS A 86 -11.07 3.59 0.52
N ASN A 87 -10.14 3.15 -0.33
CA ASN A 87 -9.73 1.77 -0.47
C ASN A 87 -8.21 1.63 -0.28
N LEU A 88 -7.70 0.39 -0.33
CA LEU A 88 -6.29 0.12 -0.16
C LEU A 88 -5.65 -0.31 -1.47
N SER A 89 -4.44 0.18 -1.75
CA SER A 89 -3.52 -0.31 -2.76
C SER A 89 -2.36 -1.02 -2.09
N ILE A 90 -1.97 -2.18 -2.59
CA ILE A 90 -0.99 -3.06 -1.95
C ILE A 90 -0.01 -3.56 -2.99
N LYS A 91 1.27 -3.37 -2.69
CA LYS A 91 2.36 -3.92 -3.51
C LYS A 91 2.60 -5.39 -3.17
N PRO A 92 2.60 -6.30 -4.15
CA PRO A 92 2.86 -7.72 -3.93
C PRO A 92 4.20 -8.00 -3.23
N SER A 93 5.27 -7.29 -3.58
CA SER A 93 6.59 -7.44 -2.95
C SER A 93 6.57 -7.03 -1.47
N HIS A 94 5.71 -6.10 -1.08
CA HIS A 94 5.60 -5.61 0.29
C HIS A 94 4.98 -6.66 1.24
N ILE A 95 4.15 -7.55 0.72
CA ILE A 95 3.48 -8.59 1.52
C ILE A 95 3.91 -10.02 1.15
N GLY A 96 5.10 -10.15 0.52
CA GLY A 96 5.86 -11.40 0.47
C GLY A 96 6.02 -12.04 -0.90
N LEU A 97 5.69 -11.38 -2.01
CA LEU A 97 5.88 -11.97 -3.34
C LEU A 97 7.35 -12.28 -3.62
N ASP A 98 8.28 -11.43 -3.19
CA ASP A 98 9.73 -11.65 -3.34
C ASP A 98 10.26 -12.82 -2.48
N ILE A 99 9.51 -13.26 -1.47
CA ILE A 99 9.87 -14.41 -0.65
C ILE A 99 9.37 -15.69 -1.31
N ASN A 100 8.07 -15.77 -1.54
CA ASN A 100 7.43 -16.80 -2.34
C ASN A 100 5.96 -16.45 -2.62
N TYR A 101 5.46 -16.96 -3.73
CA TYR A 101 4.09 -16.74 -4.21
C TYR A 101 3.01 -17.13 -3.17
N LYS A 102 3.19 -18.26 -2.45
CA LYS A 102 2.20 -18.73 -1.47
C LYS A 102 2.03 -17.78 -0.30
N THR A 103 3.12 -17.14 0.14
CA THR A 103 3.08 -16.13 1.21
C THR A 103 2.26 -14.93 0.76
N ALA A 104 2.54 -14.39 -0.43
CA ALA A 104 1.79 -13.27 -0.98
C ALA A 104 0.30 -13.63 -1.14
N LEU A 105 -0.01 -14.78 -1.73
CA LEU A 105 -1.38 -15.25 -1.93
C LEU A 105 -2.14 -15.39 -0.61
N SER A 106 -1.52 -15.95 0.42
CA SER A 106 -2.13 -16.11 1.75
C SER A 106 -2.42 -14.74 2.39
N ASN A 107 -1.46 -13.82 2.33
CA ASN A 107 -1.60 -12.48 2.90
C ASN A 107 -2.68 -11.67 2.15
N PHE A 108 -2.67 -11.67 0.81
CA PHE A 108 -3.72 -11.05 0.02
C PHE A 108 -5.10 -11.65 0.29
N SER A 109 -5.20 -12.98 0.37
CA SER A 109 -6.47 -13.65 0.68
C SER A 109 -7.04 -13.18 2.03
N THR A 110 -6.20 -13.11 3.07
CA THR A 110 -6.60 -12.66 4.41
C THR A 110 -7.07 -11.20 4.40
N ILE A 111 -6.32 -10.32 3.74
CA ILE A 111 -6.65 -8.89 3.65
C ILE A 111 -7.93 -8.68 2.82
N THR A 112 -8.06 -9.37 1.67
CA THR A 112 -9.22 -9.25 0.78
C THR A 112 -10.49 -9.78 1.43
N GLU A 113 -10.40 -10.89 2.16
CA GLU A 113 -11.51 -11.44 2.95
C GLU A 113 -11.98 -10.45 4.05
N LYS A 114 -11.04 -9.82 4.75
CA LYS A 114 -11.37 -8.78 5.74
C LYS A 114 -12.00 -7.56 5.06
N ALA A 115 -11.45 -7.11 3.94
CA ALA A 115 -12.00 -6.01 3.16
C ALA A 115 -13.43 -6.30 2.71
N LYS A 116 -13.72 -7.52 2.23
CA LYS A 116 -15.06 -7.98 1.84
C LYS A 116 -16.06 -7.86 3.01
N LYS A 117 -15.68 -8.35 4.20
CA LYS A 117 -16.51 -8.24 5.41
C LYS A 117 -16.80 -6.80 5.83
N LEU A 118 -15.89 -5.89 5.53
CA LEU A 118 -16.01 -4.47 5.84
C LEU A 118 -16.59 -3.63 4.69
N ASN A 119 -16.97 -4.28 3.58
CA ASN A 119 -17.47 -3.65 2.38
C ASN A 119 -16.46 -2.65 1.76
N ASN A 120 -15.19 -3.10 1.66
CA ASN A 120 -14.09 -2.34 1.08
C ASN A 120 -13.45 -3.10 -0.10
N PHE A 121 -12.61 -2.43 -0.85
CA PHE A 121 -11.96 -2.90 -2.06
C PHE A 121 -10.43 -2.91 -1.90
N ILE A 122 -9.77 -3.92 -2.46
CA ILE A 122 -8.32 -4.05 -2.48
C ILE A 122 -7.83 -3.92 -3.92
N ARG A 123 -6.76 -3.16 -4.10
CA ARG A 123 -6.07 -2.98 -5.36
C ARG A 123 -4.69 -3.60 -5.28
N ILE A 124 -4.33 -4.41 -6.26
CA ILE A 124 -2.96 -4.91 -6.44
C ILE A 124 -2.22 -3.89 -7.30
N ASP A 125 -1.14 -3.33 -6.79
CA ASP A 125 -0.27 -2.45 -7.55
C ASP A 125 0.70 -3.25 -8.42
N MET A 126 0.89 -2.81 -9.67
CA MET A 126 1.94 -3.31 -10.52
C MET A 126 3.28 -2.63 -10.16
N GLU A 127 4.33 -3.42 -10.03
CA GLU A 127 5.63 -2.92 -9.57
C GLU A 127 6.68 -2.94 -10.69
N SER A 128 7.19 -4.09 -11.04
CA SER A 128 8.27 -4.22 -12.01
C SER A 128 7.94 -5.29 -13.06
N THR A 129 8.63 -5.23 -14.19
CA THR A 129 8.50 -6.24 -15.25
C THR A 129 8.85 -7.66 -14.78
N LYS A 130 9.65 -7.79 -13.72
CA LYS A 130 10.03 -9.10 -13.16
C LYS A 130 8.90 -9.78 -12.41
N SER A 131 8.02 -9.00 -11.77
CA SER A 131 6.90 -9.51 -10.96
C SER A 131 5.55 -9.42 -11.67
N THR A 132 5.51 -8.94 -12.93
CA THR A 132 4.26 -8.73 -13.67
C THR A 132 3.44 -10.00 -13.81
N ASP A 133 4.04 -11.09 -14.29
CA ASP A 133 3.33 -12.36 -14.53
C ASP A 133 2.80 -12.96 -13.23
N GLU A 134 3.59 -12.94 -12.15
CA GLU A 134 3.18 -13.42 -10.84
C GLU A 134 2.06 -12.55 -10.23
N SER A 135 2.10 -11.24 -10.43
CA SER A 135 1.06 -10.31 -9.98
C SER A 135 -0.27 -10.55 -10.73
N ILE A 136 -0.20 -10.84 -12.04
CA ILE A 136 -1.38 -11.21 -12.83
C ILE A 136 -1.93 -12.56 -12.38
N CYS A 137 -1.08 -13.57 -12.16
CA CYS A 137 -1.51 -14.87 -11.62
C CYS A 137 -2.17 -14.71 -10.25
N LEU A 138 -1.59 -13.91 -9.37
CA LEU A 138 -2.13 -13.60 -8.06
C LEU A 138 -3.52 -12.96 -8.14
N TYR A 139 -3.70 -11.97 -9.03
CA TYR A 139 -4.99 -11.34 -9.27
C TYR A 139 -6.01 -12.35 -9.79
N ASN A 140 -5.66 -13.17 -10.78
CA ASN A 140 -6.57 -14.14 -11.37
C ASN A 140 -7.07 -15.14 -10.31
N GLU A 141 -6.17 -15.72 -9.51
CA GLU A 141 -6.52 -16.67 -8.45
C GLU A 141 -7.39 -16.04 -7.36
N LEU A 142 -7.12 -14.80 -6.98
CA LEU A 142 -7.92 -14.09 -5.99
C LEU A 142 -9.28 -13.65 -6.53
N SER A 143 -9.36 -13.24 -7.79
CA SER A 143 -10.60 -12.77 -8.43
C SER A 143 -11.62 -13.88 -8.65
N GLU A 144 -11.19 -15.14 -8.70
CA GLU A 144 -12.09 -16.32 -8.72
C GLU A 144 -12.87 -16.45 -7.39
N LYS A 145 -12.32 -15.99 -6.27
CA LYS A 145 -12.91 -16.11 -4.92
C LYS A 145 -13.54 -14.81 -4.42
N TYR A 146 -13.02 -13.67 -4.88
CA TYR A 146 -13.35 -12.35 -4.36
C TYR A 146 -13.73 -11.40 -5.48
N ASN A 147 -14.86 -10.72 -5.32
CA ASN A 147 -15.34 -9.68 -6.25
C ASN A 147 -14.93 -8.25 -5.86
N ASN A 148 -14.17 -8.11 -4.77
CA ASN A 148 -13.72 -6.85 -4.20
C ASN A 148 -12.21 -6.66 -4.31
N ILE A 149 -11.62 -7.19 -5.36
CA ILE A 149 -10.19 -7.03 -5.69
C ILE A 149 -10.03 -6.59 -7.14
N GLY A 150 -9.00 -5.81 -7.41
CA GLY A 150 -8.60 -5.37 -8.75
C GLY A 150 -7.10 -5.23 -8.87
N ILE A 151 -6.61 -5.04 -10.10
CA ILE A 151 -5.20 -4.83 -10.41
C ILE A 151 -5.06 -3.54 -11.22
N VAL A 152 -3.95 -2.85 -11.06
CA VAL A 152 -3.58 -1.61 -11.76
C VAL A 152 -2.36 -1.88 -12.63
N PHE A 153 -2.38 -1.39 -13.86
CA PHE A 153 -1.28 -1.44 -14.81
C PHE A 153 -0.70 -0.05 -15.04
#